data_553c2aecdd6761d50595262c79850ce7
#
_entry.id   553c2aecdd6761d50595262c79850ce7
#
_cell.length_a   1.000
_cell.length_b   1.000
_cell.length_c   1.000
_cell.angle_alpha   90.00
_cell.angle_beta   90.00
_cell.angle_gamma   90.00
#
_symmetry.space_group_name_H-M   'P 1'
#
loop_
_entity.id
_entity.type
_entity.pdbx_description
1 polymer ?
#
loop_
_entity_poly.entity_id
_entity_poly.type
_entity_poly.pdbx_seq_one_letter_code
_entity_poly.pdbx_strand_id
1 'polypeptide(L)' 'MESDRAELSALATTLDDLTQRVTAIADRYQATPRDDLAVRLYEVERSLLAASRNLDRVLRSMR' A
#
# COMPACT_ATOMS: atom_id res chain seq x y z
N MET A 1 -14.69 -0.91 19.78
CA MET A 1 -14.22 -2.16 19.21
C MET A 1 -14.73 -2.38 17.81
N GLU A 2 -16.04 -2.50 17.59
CA GLU A 2 -16.55 -2.63 16.23
C GLU A 2 -16.29 -1.41 15.37
N SER A 3 -16.35 -0.21 15.96
CA SER A 3 -16.04 1.01 15.21
C SER A 3 -14.58 1.04 14.76
N ASP A 4 -13.66 0.56 15.60
CA ASP A 4 -12.25 0.48 15.24
C ASP A 4 -12.04 -0.52 14.12
N ARG A 5 -12.71 -1.66 14.17
CA ARG A 5 -12.61 -2.67 13.13
C ARG A 5 -13.11 -2.13 11.80
N ALA A 6 -14.24 -1.43 11.80
CA ALA A 6 -14.80 -0.84 10.59
C ALA A 6 -13.86 0.22 10.03
N GLU A 7 -13.28 1.04 10.89
CA GLU A 7 -12.33 2.08 10.48
C GLU A 7 -11.07 1.45 9.89
N LEU A 8 -10.53 0.43 10.54
CA LEU A 8 -9.33 -0.26 10.05
C LEU A 8 -9.60 -0.95 8.70
N SER A 9 -10.79 -1.50 8.53
CA SER A 9 -11.18 -2.12 7.26
C SER A 9 -11.22 -1.08 6.13
N ALA A 10 -11.76 0.11 6.43
CA ALA A 10 -11.78 1.21 5.47
C ALA A 10 -10.35 1.67 5.15
N LEU A 11 -9.49 1.74 6.16
CA LEU A 11 -8.08 2.12 5.97
C LEU A 11 -7.34 1.07 5.13
N ALA A 12 -7.66 -0.21 5.28
CA ALA A 12 -7.06 -1.26 4.45
C ALA A 12 -7.39 -1.04 2.98
N THR A 13 -8.63 -0.68 2.66
CA THR A 13 -9.03 -0.36 1.29
C THR A 13 -8.28 0.87 0.78
N THR A 14 -8.16 1.91 1.60
CA THR A 14 -7.41 3.11 1.25
C THR A 14 -5.95 2.78 0.98
N LEU A 15 -5.35 1.92 1.79
CA LEU A 15 -3.96 1.51 1.65
C LEU A 15 -3.73 0.78 0.34
N ASP A 16 -4.65 -0.11 -0.05
CA ASP A 16 -4.57 -0.80 -1.33
C ASP A 16 -4.65 0.18 -2.50
N ASP A 17 -5.53 1.17 -2.41
CA ASP A 17 -5.65 2.21 -3.44
C ASP A 17 -4.36 3.01 -3.55
N LEU A 18 -3.78 3.42 -2.43
CA LEU A 18 -2.52 4.16 -2.42
C LEU A 18 -1.40 3.35 -3.05
N THR A 19 -1.35 2.05 -2.74
CA THR A 19 -0.34 1.16 -3.30
C THR A 19 -0.44 1.11 -4.82
N GLN A 20 -1.63 0.94 -5.35
CA GLN A 20 -1.83 0.89 -6.80
C GLN A 20 -1.43 2.21 -7.47
N ARG A 21 -1.74 3.33 -6.83
CA ARG A 21 -1.41 4.65 -7.37
C ARG A 21 0.10 4.89 -7.38
N VAL A 22 0.79 4.47 -6.33
CA VAL A 22 2.26 4.56 -6.27
C VAL A 22 2.88 3.70 -7.38
N THR A 23 2.39 2.48 -7.54
CA THR A 23 2.90 1.56 -8.57
C THR A 23 2.70 2.14 -9.97
N ALA A 24 1.55 2.75 -10.23
CA ALA A 24 1.27 3.36 -11.53
C ALA A 24 2.25 4.50 -11.84
N ILE A 25 2.60 5.29 -10.83
CA ILE A 25 3.57 6.37 -11.01
C ILE A 25 4.98 5.78 -11.26
N ALA A 26 5.35 4.75 -10.50
CA ALA A 26 6.64 4.08 -10.67
C ALA A 26 6.78 3.53 -12.09
N ASP A 27 5.72 2.90 -12.60
CA ASP A 27 5.72 2.32 -13.94
C ASP A 27 5.96 3.38 -15.02
N ARG A 28 5.47 4.60 -14.81
CA ARG A 28 5.68 5.68 -15.76
C ARG A 28 7.14 6.13 -15.84
N TYR A 29 7.89 6.00 -14.76
CA TYR A 29 9.30 6.43 -14.72
C TYR A 29 10.27 5.32 -15.09
N GLN A 30 9.81 4.07 -15.14
CA GLN A 30 10.68 2.90 -15.32
C GLN A 30 11.50 2.94 -16.61
N ALA A 31 10.92 3.43 -17.70
CA ALA A 31 11.57 3.49 -19.01
C ALA A 31 11.99 4.91 -19.38
N THR A 32 12.36 5.73 -18.39
CA THR A 32 12.75 7.12 -18.60
C THR A 32 14.15 7.36 -18.04
N PRO A 33 14.78 8.52 -18.35
CA PRO A 33 16.06 8.89 -17.72
C PRO A 33 15.98 9.04 -16.20
N ARG A 34 14.76 9.08 -15.63
CA ARG A 34 14.56 9.15 -14.19
C ARG A 34 14.07 7.80 -13.64
N ASP A 35 14.63 6.71 -14.14
CA ASP A 35 14.34 5.38 -13.64
C ASP A 35 14.81 5.20 -12.18
N ASP A 36 15.69 6.07 -11.69
CA ASP A 36 16.05 6.13 -10.28
C ASP A 36 14.82 6.36 -9.40
N LEU A 37 13.86 7.17 -9.88
CA LEU A 37 12.60 7.41 -9.16
C LEU A 37 11.75 6.16 -9.12
N ALA A 38 11.73 5.39 -10.21
CA ALA A 38 10.98 4.14 -10.24
C ALA A 38 11.48 3.16 -9.17
N VAL A 39 12.81 3.02 -9.04
CA VAL A 39 13.41 2.13 -8.04
C VAL A 39 12.94 2.51 -6.64
N ARG A 40 12.98 3.80 -6.32
CA ARG A 40 12.58 4.28 -5.00
C ARG A 40 11.09 4.11 -4.76
N LEU A 41 10.27 4.35 -5.78
CA LEU A 41 8.82 4.19 -5.66
C LEU A 41 8.43 2.72 -5.50
N TYR A 42 9.17 1.80 -6.14
CA TYR A 42 8.93 0.37 -5.92
C TYR A 42 9.28 -0.06 -4.49
N GLU A 43 10.26 0.60 -3.87
CA GLU A 43 10.54 0.37 -2.44
C GLU A 43 9.37 0.84 -1.57
N VAL A 44 8.77 1.98 -1.90
CA VAL A 44 7.58 2.47 -1.22
C VAL A 44 6.44 1.47 -1.39
N GLU A 45 6.24 0.96 -2.59
CA GLU A 45 5.22 -0.06 -2.86
C GLU A 45 5.41 -1.28 -1.95
N ARG A 46 6.64 -1.78 -1.83
CA ARG A 46 6.91 -2.94 -0.97
C ARG A 46 6.57 -2.65 0.49
N SER A 47 6.89 -1.45 0.97
CA SER A 47 6.55 -1.05 2.34
C SER A 47 5.04 -0.99 2.55
N LEU A 48 4.31 -0.46 1.55
CA LEU A 48 2.85 -0.40 1.60
C LEU A 48 2.23 -1.80 1.58
N LEU A 49 2.78 -2.70 0.77
CA LEU A 49 2.30 -4.09 0.72
C LEU A 49 2.55 -4.81 2.05
N ALA A 50 3.70 -4.58 2.68
CA ALA A 50 3.98 -5.14 4.00
C ALA A 50 3.01 -4.61 5.04
N ALA A 51 2.75 -3.30 5.01
CA ALA A 51 1.79 -2.68 5.92
C ALA A 51 0.38 -3.25 5.71
N SER A 52 -0.01 -3.46 4.45
CA SER A 52 -1.30 -4.05 4.10
C SER A 52 -1.44 -5.45 4.70
N ARG A 53 -0.40 -6.29 4.57
CA ARG A 53 -0.42 -7.63 5.14
C ARG A 53 -0.52 -7.61 6.66
N ASN A 54 0.19 -6.68 7.31
CA ASN A 54 0.14 -6.53 8.75
C ASN A 54 -1.24 -6.09 9.21
N LEU A 55 -1.86 -5.18 8.47
CA LEU A 55 -3.20 -4.70 8.80
C LEU A 55 -4.22 -5.83 8.65
N ASP A 56 -4.08 -6.67 7.61
CA ASP A 56 -4.95 -7.83 7.42
C ASP A 56 -4.85 -8.80 8.61
N ARG A 57 -3.66 -8.99 9.17
CA ARG A 57 -3.49 -9.82 10.37
C ARG A 57 -4.24 -9.23 11.55
N VAL A 58 -4.15 -7.91 11.74
CA VAL A 58 -4.88 -7.24 12.82
C VAL A 58 -6.37 -7.48 12.65
N LEU A 59 -6.90 -7.28 11.44
CA LEU A 59 -8.31 -7.47 11.17
C LEU A 59 -8.77 -8.90 11.45
N ARG A 60 -7.95 -9.89 11.09
CA ARG A 60 -8.28 -11.29 11.37
C ARG A 60 -8.28 -11.58 12.87
N SER A 61 -7.41 -10.92 13.63
CA SER A 61 -7.35 -11.08 15.09
C SER A 61 -8.56 -10.47 15.79
N MET A 62 -9.26 -9.56 15.13
CA MET A 62 -10.40 -8.84 15.70
C MET A 62 -11.74 -9.52 15.44
N ARG A 63 -11.77 -10.70 14.88
CA ARG A 63 -13.00 -11.44 14.61
C ARG A 63 -13.61 -12.03 15.88
#